data_f5c344cde33127ff81de13367590083a
#
_entry.id   f5c344cde33127ff81de13367590083a
#
_cell.length_a   1.000
_cell.length_b   1.000
_cell.length_c   1.000
_cell.angle_alpha   90.00
_cell.angle_beta   90.00
_cell.angle_gamma   90.00
#
_symmetry.space_group_name_H-M   'P 1'
#
loop_
_entity.id
_entity.type
_entity.pdbx_description
1 polymer ?
#
loop_
_entity_poly.entity_id
_entity_poly.type
_entity_poly.pdbx_seq_one_letter_code
_entity_poly.pdbx_strand_id
1 'polypeptide(L)'
;MKTFLAALVAIMISVTAEADPEAPGPILRNKPVQCALPIDVINEYILPYKLDVMYIAVANILTQFQQSELAAVSFWMNAETGKFLMLEGNKEMVCVISLGDRMDFNVTNDQILEMYLQDSM
;
A
#
# COMPACT_ATOMS: atom_id res chain seq x y z
N MET A 1 -6.45 48.22 -23.94
CA MET A 1 -5.38 48.09 -23.08
C MET A 1 -5.78 47.56 -21.79
N LYS A 2 -6.64 48.18 -21.12
CA LYS A 2 -7.01 47.72 -19.82
C LYS A 2 -7.66 46.38 -19.83
N THR A 3 -8.46 46.08 -20.79
CA THR A 3 -9.10 44.81 -20.90
C THR A 3 -8.11 43.71 -21.16
N PHE A 4 -7.05 44.05 -21.81
CA PHE A 4 -6.02 43.11 -22.10
C PHE A 4 -5.33 42.65 -20.85
N LEU A 5 -5.10 43.54 -19.92
CA LEU A 5 -4.48 43.17 -18.66
C LEU A 5 -5.34 42.25 -17.84
N ALA A 6 -6.63 42.47 -17.86
CA ALA A 6 -7.53 41.60 -17.11
C ALA A 6 -7.50 40.18 -17.64
N ALA A 7 -7.40 40.06 -18.94
CA ALA A 7 -7.34 38.73 -19.54
C ALA A 7 -6.08 37.98 -19.12
N LEU A 8 -4.99 38.69 -19.02
CA LEU A 8 -3.76 38.03 -18.61
C LEU A 8 -3.83 37.50 -17.19
N VAL A 9 -4.45 38.25 -16.32
CA VAL A 9 -4.57 37.81 -14.94
C VAL A 9 -5.42 36.56 -14.86
N ALA A 10 -6.48 36.49 -15.62
CA ALA A 10 -7.33 35.32 -15.61
C ALA A 10 -6.58 34.08 -16.08
N ILE A 11 -5.75 34.22 -17.07
CA ILE A 11 -4.98 33.10 -17.58
C ILE A 11 -4.03 32.58 -16.52
N MET A 12 -3.38 33.45 -15.81
CA MET A 12 -2.44 33.03 -14.78
C MET A 12 -3.13 32.28 -13.67
N ILE A 13 -4.31 32.69 -13.29
CA ILE A 13 -5.03 32.02 -12.24
C ILE A 13 -5.41 30.60 -12.66
N SER A 14 -5.85 30.43 -13.88
CA SER A 14 -6.23 29.11 -14.32
C SER A 14 -5.03 28.17 -14.38
N VAL A 15 -3.88 28.66 -14.72
CA VAL A 15 -2.71 27.80 -14.76
C VAL A 15 -2.34 27.31 -13.37
N THR A 16 -2.44 28.16 -12.38
CA THR A 16 -2.07 27.73 -11.05
C THR A 16 -3.10 26.80 -10.44
N ALA A 17 -4.33 26.96 -10.83
CA ALA A 17 -5.38 26.17 -10.22
C ALA A 17 -5.29 24.73 -10.55
N GLU A 18 -4.56 24.45 -11.63
CA GLU A 18 -4.61 23.22 -12.02
C GLU A 18 -3.69 22.38 -11.57
N ALA A 19 -3.01 22.54 -10.61
CA ALA A 19 -2.18 21.58 -10.04
C ALA A 19 -2.79 20.26 -10.41
N ASP A 20 -2.40 19.81 -11.48
CA ASP A 20 -3.04 18.80 -12.22
C ASP A 20 -3.34 17.56 -11.40
N PRO A 21 -4.56 17.23 -11.15
CA PRO A 21 -4.90 16.04 -10.39
C PRO A 21 -4.60 14.75 -11.15
N GLU A 22 -4.32 14.85 -12.44
CA GLU A 22 -4.06 13.66 -13.21
C GLU A 22 -2.60 13.25 -13.19
N ALA A 23 -1.72 14.14 -12.87
CA ALA A 23 -0.29 13.84 -12.76
C ALA A 23 0.22 14.23 -11.40
N PRO A 24 -0.37 13.73 -10.35
CA PRO A 24 0.05 14.09 -9.03
C PRO A 24 1.37 13.48 -8.71
N GLY A 25 2.12 14.12 -7.89
CA GLY A 25 3.23 13.48 -7.25
C GLY A 25 2.72 12.47 -6.22
N PRO A 26 3.61 11.95 -5.40
CA PRO A 26 3.22 11.00 -4.36
C PRO A 26 2.14 11.56 -3.45
N ILE A 27 1.14 10.75 -3.15
CA ILE A 27 0.04 11.16 -2.30
C ILE A 27 0.04 10.30 -1.08
N LEU A 28 -0.07 10.93 0.09
CA LEU A 28 -0.22 10.20 1.33
C LEU A 28 -1.67 9.78 1.45
N ARG A 29 -1.88 8.50 1.68
CA ARG A 29 -3.21 7.97 1.90
C ARG A 29 -3.29 7.30 3.24
N ASN A 30 -4.38 7.52 3.93
CA ASN A 30 -4.66 6.81 5.16
C ASN A 30 -5.35 5.52 4.78
N LYS A 31 -4.67 4.41 5.03
CA LYS A 31 -5.24 3.09 4.80
C LYS A 31 -5.51 2.48 6.17
N PRO A 32 -6.75 2.21 6.51
CA PRO A 32 -7.03 1.57 7.79
C PRO A 32 -6.47 0.17 7.80
N VAL A 33 -5.71 -0.15 8.83
CA VAL A 33 -5.17 -1.49 9.01
C VAL A 33 -5.55 -1.96 10.40
N GLN A 34 -5.74 -3.26 10.52
CA GLN A 34 -6.08 -3.85 11.80
C GLN A 34 -4.82 -4.33 12.46
N CYS A 35 -4.56 -3.86 13.66
CA CYS A 35 -3.38 -4.24 14.42
C CYS A 35 -3.79 -4.94 15.72
N ALA A 36 -3.02 -5.90 16.13
CA ALA A 36 -3.31 -6.68 17.33
C ALA A 36 -2.03 -7.24 17.92
N LEU A 37 -2.13 -7.89 19.06
CA LEU A 37 -1.01 -8.61 19.62
C LEU A 37 -0.64 -9.78 18.69
N PRO A 38 0.64 -10.13 18.61
CA PRO A 38 1.05 -11.24 17.74
C PRO A 38 0.29 -12.54 17.98
N ILE A 39 0.01 -12.86 19.23
CA ILE A 39 -0.69 -14.09 19.56
C ILE A 39 -2.13 -14.10 18.99
N ASP A 40 -2.76 -12.93 18.95
CA ASP A 40 -4.12 -12.82 18.43
C ASP A 40 -4.12 -13.00 16.92
N VAL A 41 -3.13 -12.47 16.23
CA VAL A 41 -2.99 -12.65 14.79
C VAL A 41 -2.74 -14.13 14.46
N ILE A 42 -1.89 -14.79 15.23
CA ILE A 42 -1.61 -16.19 15.02
C ILE A 42 -2.89 -17.01 15.17
N ASN A 43 -3.65 -16.78 16.23
CA ASN A 43 -4.85 -17.53 16.52
C ASN A 43 -6.00 -17.23 15.58
N GLU A 44 -6.06 -16.01 15.07
CA GLU A 44 -7.19 -15.59 14.25
C GLU A 44 -6.97 -15.84 12.76
N TYR A 45 -5.73 -15.75 12.29
CA TYR A 45 -5.43 -15.86 10.88
C TYR A 45 -4.50 -17.01 10.51
N ILE A 46 -3.40 -17.14 11.20
CA ILE A 46 -2.37 -18.09 10.78
C ILE A 46 -2.80 -19.54 11.00
N LEU A 47 -3.22 -19.86 12.21
CA LEU A 47 -3.61 -21.24 12.53
C LEU A 47 -4.90 -21.69 11.83
N PRO A 48 -5.97 -20.89 11.82
CA PRO A 48 -7.22 -21.33 11.20
C PRO A 48 -7.09 -21.59 9.70
N TYR A 49 -6.29 -20.77 9.01
CA TYR A 49 -6.12 -20.88 7.57
C TYR A 49 -4.90 -21.70 7.20
N LYS A 50 -4.20 -22.26 8.18
CA LYS A 50 -3.03 -23.12 7.97
C LYS A 50 -2.00 -22.44 7.09
N LEU A 51 -1.63 -21.22 7.46
CA LEU A 51 -0.68 -20.44 6.70
C LEU A 51 0.75 -20.76 7.12
N ASP A 52 1.64 -20.83 6.13
CA ASP A 52 3.05 -21.04 6.37
C ASP A 52 3.79 -19.76 5.95
N VAL A 53 4.82 -19.43 6.70
CA VAL A 53 5.60 -18.24 6.34
C VAL A 53 6.41 -18.53 5.08
N MET A 54 6.30 -17.63 4.12
CA MET A 54 7.04 -17.75 2.87
C MET A 54 8.34 -16.96 2.93
N TYR A 55 8.29 -15.77 3.48
CA TYR A 55 9.49 -14.97 3.72
C TYR A 55 9.20 -13.88 4.74
N ILE A 56 10.28 -13.35 5.29
CA ILE A 56 10.22 -12.28 6.25
C ILE A 56 11.37 -11.32 5.93
N ALA A 57 11.09 -10.06 6.03
CA ALA A 57 12.10 -9.03 5.81
C ALA A 57 12.02 -8.00 6.93
N VAL A 58 13.17 -7.45 7.29
CA VAL A 58 13.21 -6.39 8.28
C VAL A 58 13.21 -5.06 7.53
N ALA A 59 12.35 -4.18 7.92
CA ALA A 59 12.18 -2.91 7.24
C ALA A 59 12.09 -1.76 8.24
N ASN A 60 12.39 -0.58 7.78
CA ASN A 60 12.13 0.62 8.53
C ASN A 60 10.81 1.20 8.04
N ILE A 61 9.88 1.41 8.94
CA ILE A 61 8.61 2.01 8.61
C ILE A 61 8.54 3.41 9.19
N LEU A 62 7.83 4.28 8.51
CA LEU A 62 7.65 5.64 8.97
C LEU A 62 6.35 5.72 9.74
N THR A 63 6.44 6.11 11.00
CA THR A 63 5.27 6.25 11.84
C THR A 63 4.53 7.56 11.52
N GLN A 64 3.36 7.72 12.09
CA GLN A 64 2.59 8.95 11.92
C GLN A 64 3.31 10.20 12.44
N PHE A 65 4.33 10.01 13.28
CA PHE A 65 5.12 11.12 13.78
C PHE A 65 6.40 11.32 12.96
N GLN A 66 6.48 10.68 11.80
CA GLN A 66 7.63 10.75 10.91
C GLN A 66 8.91 10.21 11.53
N GLN A 67 8.79 9.29 12.45
CA GLN A 67 9.92 8.61 13.05
C GLN A 67 10.09 7.27 12.38
N SER A 68 11.33 6.90 12.11
CA SER A 68 11.62 5.60 11.54
C SER A 68 11.60 4.53 12.63
N GLU A 69 10.88 3.45 12.39
CA GLU A 69 10.77 2.37 13.35
C GLU A 69 11.08 1.07 12.65
N LEU A 70 11.85 0.21 13.34
CA LEU A 70 12.21 -1.08 12.79
C LEU A 70 11.06 -2.07 12.96
N ALA A 71 10.69 -2.70 11.90
CA ALA A 71 9.61 -3.69 11.92
C ALA A 71 9.92 -4.83 10.97
N ALA A 72 9.25 -5.92 11.14
CA ALA A 72 9.34 -7.06 10.23
C ALA A 72 8.11 -7.07 9.32
N VAL A 73 8.34 -7.30 8.05
CA VAL A 73 7.28 -7.54 7.10
C VAL A 73 7.34 -9.01 6.77
N SER A 74 6.25 -9.73 6.97
CA SER A 74 6.20 -11.16 6.71
C SER A 74 5.06 -11.51 5.77
N PHE A 75 5.30 -12.52 4.95
CA PHE A 75 4.35 -12.97 3.99
C PHE A 75 4.03 -14.43 4.23
N TRP A 76 2.76 -14.73 4.37
CA TRP A 76 2.27 -16.05 4.74
C TRP A 76 1.30 -16.55 3.68
N MET A 77 1.29 -17.84 3.47
CA MET A 77 0.41 -18.43 2.47
C MET A 77 0.08 -19.86 2.74
N ASN A 78 -1.09 -20.29 2.26
CA ASN A 78 -1.44 -21.71 2.19
C ASN A 78 -1.37 -22.10 0.71
N ALA A 79 -0.43 -22.95 0.35
CA ALA A 79 -0.20 -23.33 -1.03
C ALA A 79 -1.38 -24.10 -1.65
N GLU A 80 -2.18 -24.77 -0.84
CA GLU A 80 -3.29 -25.55 -1.36
C GLU A 80 -4.50 -24.68 -1.65
N THR A 81 -4.78 -23.71 -0.83
CA THR A 81 -5.97 -22.88 -0.97
C THR A 81 -5.73 -21.57 -1.67
N GLY A 82 -4.49 -21.12 -1.70
CA GLY A 82 -4.13 -19.79 -2.24
C GLY A 82 -4.37 -18.65 -1.27
N LYS A 83 -4.82 -18.93 -0.07
CA LYS A 83 -5.04 -17.90 0.92
C LYS A 83 -3.72 -17.33 1.36
N PHE A 84 -3.64 -16.03 1.49
CA PHE A 84 -2.41 -15.36 1.89
C PHE A 84 -2.63 -14.22 2.87
N LEU A 85 -1.57 -13.86 3.56
CA LEU A 85 -1.59 -12.84 4.58
C LEU A 85 -0.26 -12.09 4.55
N MET A 86 -0.31 -10.78 4.56
CA MET A 86 0.89 -9.95 4.69
C MET A 86 0.79 -9.19 6.00
N LEU A 87 1.81 -9.31 6.81
CA LEU A 87 1.87 -8.69 8.13
C LEU A 87 3.04 -7.72 8.23
N GLU A 88 2.87 -6.71 9.06
CA GLU A 88 3.93 -5.79 9.37
C GLU A 88 3.88 -5.49 10.86
N GLY A 89 4.98 -5.60 11.53
CA GLY A 89 4.99 -5.33 12.97
C GLY A 89 6.23 -5.82 13.67
N ASN A 90 6.12 -5.86 14.99
CA ASN A 90 7.18 -6.32 15.86
C ASN A 90 6.60 -7.27 16.90
N LYS A 91 7.38 -7.60 17.92
CA LYS A 91 6.91 -8.53 18.94
C LYS A 91 5.79 -7.96 19.83
N GLU A 92 5.54 -6.67 19.74
CA GLU A 92 4.54 -6.03 20.59
C GLU A 92 3.22 -5.85 19.87
N MET A 93 3.26 -5.60 18.56
CA MET A 93 2.06 -5.33 17.80
C MET A 93 2.29 -5.73 16.34
N VAL A 94 1.32 -6.40 15.76
CA VAL A 94 1.35 -6.81 14.36
C VAL A 94 0.11 -6.30 13.65
N CYS A 95 0.30 -5.74 12.47
CA CYS A 95 -0.77 -5.19 11.68
C CYS A 95 -0.98 -6.04 10.43
N VAL A 96 -2.23 -6.28 10.09
CA VAL A 96 -2.60 -6.98 8.87
C VAL A 96 -2.61 -5.98 7.74
N ILE A 97 -1.65 -6.09 6.83
CA ILE A 97 -1.52 -5.19 5.70
C ILE A 97 -2.39 -5.65 4.53
N SER A 98 -2.40 -6.94 4.28
CA SER A 98 -3.21 -7.51 3.23
C SER A 98 -3.63 -8.92 3.60
N LEU A 99 -4.83 -9.27 3.21
CA LEU A 99 -5.38 -10.60 3.39
C LEU A 99 -6.16 -10.92 2.13
N GLY A 100 -5.93 -12.06 1.54
CA GLY A 100 -6.61 -12.45 0.32
C GLY A 100 -6.79 -13.94 0.20
N ASP A 101 -7.53 -14.33 -0.82
CA ASP A 101 -7.88 -15.74 -1.02
C ASP A 101 -7.19 -16.33 -2.23
N ARG A 102 -6.43 -15.56 -2.96
CA ARG A 102 -5.86 -16.03 -4.21
C ARG A 102 -4.47 -15.47 -4.44
N MET A 103 -3.55 -16.36 -4.67
CA MET A 103 -2.17 -16.03 -4.95
C MET A 103 -1.78 -16.62 -6.29
N ASP A 104 -1.11 -15.85 -7.13
CA ASP A 104 -0.64 -16.33 -8.42
C ASP A 104 0.87 -16.16 -8.50
N PHE A 105 1.58 -17.26 -8.69
CA PHE A 105 3.02 -17.27 -8.79
C PHE A 105 3.53 -17.27 -10.22
N ASN A 106 2.63 -17.43 -11.19
CA ASN A 106 3.03 -17.57 -12.59
C ASN A 106 2.93 -16.25 -13.34
N VAL A 107 2.97 -15.16 -12.61
CA VAL A 107 2.84 -13.82 -13.19
C VAL A 107 4.21 -13.31 -13.58
N THR A 108 4.35 -12.78 -14.79
CA THR A 108 5.61 -12.20 -15.24
C THR A 108 5.64 -10.71 -14.92
N ASN A 109 6.82 -10.12 -14.97
CA ASN A 109 6.98 -8.69 -14.78
C ASN A 109 6.16 -7.90 -15.80
N ASP A 110 6.14 -8.36 -17.06
CA ASP A 110 5.40 -7.67 -18.09
C ASP A 110 3.91 -7.69 -17.82
N GLN A 111 3.39 -8.78 -17.31
CA GLN A 111 1.98 -8.86 -16.97
C GLN A 111 1.60 -7.88 -15.85
N ILE A 112 2.45 -7.76 -14.84
CA ILE A 112 2.21 -6.82 -13.75
C ILE A 112 2.28 -5.38 -14.24
N LEU A 113 3.28 -5.06 -15.03
CA LEU A 113 3.43 -3.72 -15.55
C LEU A 113 2.26 -3.35 -16.46
N GLU A 114 1.79 -4.28 -17.28
CA GLU A 114 0.65 -4.04 -18.14
C GLU A 114 -0.60 -3.76 -17.31
N MET A 115 -0.82 -4.51 -16.24
CA MET A 115 -1.96 -4.29 -15.37
C MET A 115 -1.94 -2.89 -14.75
N TYR A 116 -0.79 -2.44 -14.27
CA TYR A 116 -0.68 -1.13 -13.67
C TYR A 116 -0.88 0.00 -14.69
N LEU A 117 -0.35 -0.19 -15.90
CA LEU A 117 -0.49 0.82 -16.92
C LEU A 117 -1.93 0.91 -17.44
N GLN A 118 -2.65 -0.19 -17.49
CA GLN A 118 -4.03 -0.18 -17.88
C GLN A 118 -4.88 0.56 -16.85
N ASP A 119 -4.60 0.34 -15.59
CA ASP A 119 -5.35 0.99 -14.53
C ASP A 119 -5.12 2.49 -14.50
N SER A 120 -4.02 2.97 -15.05
CA SER A 120 -3.73 4.40 -15.05
C SER A 120 -4.39 5.10 -16.22
N MET A 121 -4.95 4.38 -17.13
CA MET A 121 -5.69 4.94 -18.24
C MET A 121 -7.18 5.01 -17.94
#